data_e62a635674d22d0529b1f160a9a1ea25
#
_entry.id   e62a635674d22d0529b1f160a9a1ea25
#
_cell.length_a   1.000
_cell.length_b   1.000
_cell.length_c   1.000
_cell.angle_alpha   90.00
_cell.angle_beta   90.00
_cell.angle_gamma   90.00
#
_symmetry.space_group_name_H-M   'P 1'
#
loop_
_entity.id
_entity.type
_entity.pdbx_description
1 polymer ?
#
loop_
_entity_poly.entity_id
_entity_poly.type
_entity_poly.pdbx_seq_one_letter_code
_entity_poly.pdbx_strand_id
1 'polypeptide(L)'
;MKKKVLAIVTAALIGTTAFAATVSAASGTIDVISREDGSGTRGAFIELFGIEEKQGDEKVDMTTEDASITNSTSVMMTTVAGDENAIGYISLGSLNDTVKAVKIDGAEASAENVANDTYKVSRPFNIATKGEPTGLAKDFIDYI
;
A
#
# COMPACT_ATOMS: atom_id res chain seq x y z
N MET A 1 -19.67 -50.56 -58.26
CA MET A 1 -18.48 -49.94 -57.63
C MET A 1 -18.86 -48.56 -57.15
N LYS A 2 -18.99 -48.37 -55.83
CA LYS A 2 -19.44 -47.10 -55.21
C LYS A 2 -18.25 -46.32 -54.82
N LYS A 3 -18.02 -45.15 -55.43
CA LYS A 3 -16.96 -44.21 -55.06
C LYS A 3 -17.45 -43.35 -53.91
N LYS A 4 -16.82 -43.47 -52.75
CA LYS A 4 -17.05 -42.60 -51.60
C LYS A 4 -16.25 -41.34 -51.77
N VAL A 5 -16.89 -40.18 -51.87
CA VAL A 5 -16.28 -38.87 -51.84
C VAL A 5 -16.11 -38.49 -50.37
N LEU A 6 -14.85 -38.34 -49.97
CA LEU A 6 -14.49 -37.87 -48.61
C LEU A 6 -14.40 -36.34 -48.66
N ALA A 7 -15.36 -35.67 -48.06
CA ALA A 7 -15.33 -34.21 -47.87
C ALA A 7 -14.44 -33.89 -46.66
N ILE A 8 -13.33 -33.20 -46.93
CA ILE A 8 -12.44 -32.65 -45.89
C ILE A 8 -13.04 -31.31 -45.48
N VAL A 9 -13.60 -31.26 -44.29
CA VAL A 9 -13.99 -30.00 -43.63
C VAL A 9 -12.78 -29.45 -42.94
N THR A 10 -12.15 -28.39 -43.50
CA THR A 10 -11.09 -27.63 -42.86
C THR A 10 -11.75 -26.69 -41.85
N ALA A 11 -11.74 -27.06 -40.58
CA ALA A 11 -12.09 -26.16 -39.50
C ALA A 11 -10.90 -25.21 -39.24
N ALA A 12 -11.05 -23.93 -39.61
CA ALA A 12 -10.12 -22.89 -39.23
C ALA A 12 -10.25 -22.62 -37.72
N LEU A 13 -9.34 -23.14 -36.94
CA LEU A 13 -9.18 -22.74 -35.54
C LEU A 13 -8.59 -21.31 -35.51
N ILE A 14 -9.45 -20.34 -35.23
CA ILE A 14 -9.02 -19.02 -34.83
C ILE A 14 -8.48 -19.18 -33.41
N GLY A 15 -7.16 -19.29 -33.29
CA GLY A 15 -6.48 -19.31 -32.01
C GLY A 15 -6.57 -17.95 -31.34
N THR A 16 -7.49 -17.79 -30.39
CA THR A 16 -7.37 -16.73 -29.39
C THR A 16 -6.18 -17.08 -28.51
N THR A 17 -5.04 -16.47 -28.78
CA THR A 17 -3.91 -16.49 -27.84
C THR A 17 -4.33 -15.69 -26.61
N ALA A 18 -4.89 -16.39 -25.62
CA ALA A 18 -4.96 -15.85 -24.28
C ALA A 18 -3.52 -15.63 -23.81
N PHE A 19 -3.11 -14.38 -23.76
CA PHE A 19 -1.88 -13.98 -23.10
C PHE A 19 -2.10 -14.24 -21.61
N ALA A 20 -1.82 -15.45 -21.17
CA ALA A 20 -1.68 -15.75 -19.77
C ALA A 20 -0.42 -14.97 -19.32
N ALA A 21 -0.64 -13.80 -18.72
CA ALA A 21 0.39 -13.15 -17.95
C ALA A 21 0.80 -14.17 -16.88
N THR A 22 1.93 -14.82 -17.08
CA THR A 22 2.57 -15.62 -16.03
C THR A 22 2.95 -14.63 -14.95
N VAL A 23 2.12 -14.57 -13.91
CA VAL A 23 2.54 -13.99 -12.64
C VAL A 23 3.68 -14.90 -12.19
N SER A 24 4.91 -14.47 -12.43
CA SER A 24 6.08 -15.08 -11.81
C SER A 24 5.88 -14.89 -10.31
N ALA A 25 5.56 -15.97 -9.61
CA ALA A 25 5.58 -15.93 -8.16
C ALA A 25 7.03 -15.59 -7.79
N ALA A 26 7.24 -14.42 -7.19
CA ALA A 26 8.51 -14.07 -6.62
C ALA A 26 8.87 -15.17 -5.62
N SER A 27 9.95 -15.88 -5.86
CA SER A 27 10.47 -16.88 -4.94
C SER A 27 11.41 -16.15 -3.97
N GLY A 28 10.91 -15.83 -2.78
CA GLY A 28 11.70 -15.14 -1.76
C GLY A 28 10.87 -14.86 -0.53
N THR A 29 11.53 -14.53 0.56
CA THR A 29 10.90 -14.00 1.77
C THR A 29 10.63 -12.51 1.55
N ILE A 30 9.48 -12.04 1.99
CA ILE A 30 9.20 -10.59 2.02
C ILE A 30 9.91 -10.02 3.25
N ASP A 31 10.72 -8.98 3.03
CA ASP A 31 11.39 -8.24 4.08
C ASP A 31 10.49 -7.11 4.58
N VAL A 32 9.91 -7.29 5.75
CA VAL A 32 9.00 -6.31 6.35
C VAL A 32 9.79 -5.21 7.03
N ILE A 33 9.57 -3.96 6.59
CA ILE A 33 10.17 -2.79 7.21
C ILE A 33 9.09 -2.02 7.95
N SER A 34 9.28 -1.83 9.25
CA SER A 34 8.34 -1.10 10.12
C SER A 34 8.96 0.14 10.74
N ARG A 35 8.17 0.92 11.44
CA ARG A 35 8.59 2.11 12.16
C ARG A 35 8.71 1.81 13.66
N GLU A 36 9.45 2.67 14.33
CA GLU A 36 9.64 2.67 15.78
C GLU A 36 8.32 2.85 16.55
N ASP A 37 8.31 2.45 17.81
CA ASP A 37 7.20 2.70 18.72
C ASP A 37 6.98 4.21 18.90
N GLY A 38 5.69 4.59 18.98
CA GLY A 38 5.29 5.99 19.05
C GLY A 38 5.21 6.70 17.70
N SER A 39 5.59 6.06 16.59
CA SER A 39 5.36 6.59 15.24
C SER A 39 3.87 6.70 14.95
N GLY A 40 3.38 7.92 14.68
CA GLY A 40 2.00 8.13 14.28
C GLY A 40 1.64 7.45 12.95
N THR A 41 2.63 7.30 12.04
CA THR A 41 2.45 6.57 10.78
C THR A 41 2.30 5.07 11.03
N ARG A 42 3.09 4.49 11.98
CA ARG A 42 2.92 3.10 12.40
C ARG A 42 1.54 2.86 13.00
N GLY A 43 1.12 3.70 13.96
CA GLY A 43 -0.18 3.59 14.58
C GLY A 43 -1.33 3.65 13.57
N ALA A 44 -1.25 4.56 12.57
CA ALA A 44 -2.23 4.63 11.50
C ALA A 44 -2.23 3.35 10.64
N PHE A 45 -1.04 2.85 10.28
CA PHE A 45 -0.92 1.67 9.44
C PHE A 45 -1.51 0.43 10.10
N ILE A 46 -1.10 0.11 11.34
CA ILE A 46 -1.58 -1.10 12.03
C ILE A 46 -3.08 -1.06 12.31
N GLU A 47 -3.63 0.13 12.61
CA GLU A 47 -5.06 0.33 12.82
C GLU A 47 -5.86 0.14 11.52
N LEU A 48 -5.49 0.83 10.44
CA LEU A 48 -6.22 0.85 9.18
C LEU A 48 -6.15 -0.49 8.42
N PHE A 49 -5.06 -1.23 8.58
CA PHE A 49 -4.90 -2.56 7.98
C PHE A 49 -5.33 -3.71 8.88
N GLY A 50 -5.81 -3.43 10.12
CA GLY A 50 -6.26 -4.45 11.05
C GLY A 50 -5.13 -5.34 11.55
N ILE A 51 -3.91 -4.82 11.60
CA ILE A 51 -2.74 -5.49 12.20
C ILE A 51 -2.78 -5.31 13.73
N GLU A 52 -3.43 -4.27 14.22
CA GLU A 52 -3.71 -4.08 15.62
C GLU A 52 -4.92 -4.95 16.01
N GLU A 53 -4.74 -5.87 16.95
CA GLU A 53 -5.80 -6.74 17.46
C GLU A 53 -6.20 -6.38 18.88
N LYS A 54 -7.49 -6.52 19.16
CA LYS A 54 -8.00 -6.34 20.52
C LYS A 54 -7.88 -7.65 21.31
N GLN A 55 -7.07 -7.64 22.35
CA GLN A 55 -6.89 -8.76 23.29
C GLN A 55 -7.41 -8.35 24.67
N GLY A 56 -8.66 -8.73 24.98
CA GLY A 56 -9.35 -8.26 26.18
C GLY A 56 -9.65 -6.76 26.08
N ASP A 57 -9.11 -5.97 27.00
CA ASP A 57 -9.24 -4.51 27.01
C ASP A 57 -8.04 -3.77 26.37
N GLU A 58 -7.03 -4.50 25.94
CA GLU A 58 -5.81 -3.95 25.33
C GLU A 58 -5.84 -4.09 23.81
N LYS A 59 -5.15 -3.17 23.13
CA LYS A 59 -4.85 -3.22 21.71
C LYS A 59 -3.40 -3.66 21.54
N VAL A 60 -3.17 -4.72 20.79
CA VAL A 60 -1.86 -5.33 20.59
C VAL A 60 -1.46 -5.21 19.13
N ASP A 61 -0.27 -4.67 18.90
CA ASP A 61 0.35 -4.63 17.56
C ASP A 61 0.86 -6.02 17.19
N MET A 62 0.29 -6.59 16.14
CA MET A 62 0.63 -7.92 15.61
C MET A 62 1.63 -7.84 14.44
N THR A 63 2.37 -6.74 14.31
CA THR A 63 3.49 -6.67 13.35
C THR A 63 4.46 -7.81 13.64
N THR A 64 4.92 -8.50 12.58
CA THR A 64 5.87 -9.60 12.74
C THR A 64 7.11 -9.19 13.55
N GLU A 65 7.59 -10.08 14.42
CA GLU A 65 8.82 -9.86 15.21
C GLU A 65 10.07 -9.78 14.33
N ASP A 66 10.04 -10.36 13.14
CA ASP A 66 11.13 -10.31 12.16
C ASP A 66 11.21 -8.97 11.40
N ALA A 67 10.29 -8.02 11.64
CA ALA A 67 10.30 -6.74 10.97
C ALA A 67 11.54 -5.90 11.35
N SER A 68 12.22 -5.38 10.33
CA SER A 68 13.29 -4.41 10.52
C SER A 68 12.71 -3.05 10.92
N ILE A 69 13.12 -2.51 12.05
CA ILE A 69 12.60 -1.26 12.59
C ILE A 69 13.44 -0.07 12.15
N THR A 70 12.78 0.93 11.56
CA THR A 70 13.40 2.21 11.18
C THR A 70 12.83 3.34 12.02
N ASN A 71 13.62 4.40 12.21
CA ASN A 71 13.28 5.56 13.05
C ASN A 71 12.96 6.83 12.26
N SER A 72 12.87 6.75 10.94
CA SER A 72 12.51 7.90 10.10
C SER A 72 11.94 7.48 8.76
N THR A 73 11.17 8.36 8.14
CA THR A 73 10.61 8.16 6.80
C THR A 73 11.69 8.01 5.73
N SER A 74 12.78 8.80 5.83
CA SER A 74 13.89 8.74 4.85
C SER A 74 14.65 7.42 4.93
N VAL A 75 14.88 6.90 6.14
CA VAL A 75 15.48 5.56 6.31
C VAL A 75 14.57 4.48 5.78
N MET A 76 13.27 4.54 6.07
CA MET A 76 12.26 3.63 5.50
C MET A 76 12.36 3.58 3.96
N MET A 77 12.30 4.74 3.32
CA MET A 77 12.35 4.84 1.85
C MET A 77 13.66 4.32 1.28
N THR A 78 14.80 4.66 1.89
CA THR A 78 16.12 4.18 1.44
C THR A 78 16.24 2.67 1.58
N THR A 79 15.73 2.09 2.67
CA THR A 79 15.75 0.65 2.89
C THR A 79 14.92 -0.08 1.85
N VAL A 80 13.67 0.37 1.63
CA VAL A 80 12.78 -0.24 0.62
C VAL A 80 13.34 -0.06 -0.80
N ALA A 81 13.93 1.10 -1.12
CA ALA A 81 14.55 1.33 -2.44
C ALA A 81 15.79 0.46 -2.70
N GLY A 82 16.45 0.02 -1.65
CA GLY A 82 17.66 -0.81 -1.73
C GLY A 82 17.40 -2.33 -1.74
N ASP A 83 16.16 -2.76 -1.54
CA ASP A 83 15.79 -4.16 -1.43
C ASP A 83 14.50 -4.45 -2.20
N GLU A 84 14.60 -5.25 -3.26
CA GLU A 84 13.45 -5.61 -4.11
C GLU A 84 12.40 -6.49 -3.43
N ASN A 85 12.74 -7.13 -2.31
CA ASN A 85 11.84 -7.94 -1.50
C ASN A 85 11.21 -7.14 -0.34
N ALA A 86 11.67 -5.90 -0.11
CA ALA A 86 11.19 -5.10 1.00
C ALA A 86 9.81 -4.49 0.75
N ILE A 87 9.00 -4.48 1.81
CA ILE A 87 7.75 -3.74 1.89
C ILE A 87 7.76 -2.85 3.13
N GLY A 88 7.30 -1.61 2.97
CA GLY A 88 7.20 -0.65 4.07
C GLY A 88 6.02 0.30 3.86
N TYR A 89 5.88 1.27 4.74
CA TYR A 89 4.81 2.26 4.68
C TYR A 89 5.30 3.65 5.08
N ILE A 90 4.76 4.65 4.44
CA ILE A 90 5.07 6.07 4.67
C ILE A 90 3.81 6.92 4.57
N SER A 91 3.89 8.16 5.02
CA SER A 91 2.83 9.15 4.74
C SER A 91 2.85 9.57 3.27
N LEU A 92 1.66 9.78 2.69
CA LEU A 92 1.50 10.16 1.28
C LEU A 92 2.32 11.41 0.90
N GLY A 93 2.38 12.42 1.78
CA GLY A 93 3.16 13.64 1.53
C GLY A 93 4.68 13.44 1.43
N SER A 94 5.19 12.25 1.78
CA SER A 94 6.62 11.90 1.66
C SER A 94 6.91 11.01 0.46
N LEU A 95 5.87 10.55 -0.27
CA LEU A 95 6.03 9.67 -1.42
C LEU A 95 6.75 10.39 -2.55
N ASN A 96 7.72 9.71 -3.15
CA ASN A 96 8.42 10.16 -4.36
C ASN A 96 8.81 8.95 -5.24
N ASP A 97 9.47 9.22 -6.36
CA ASP A 97 9.80 8.23 -7.40
C ASP A 97 10.91 7.23 -7.01
N THR A 98 11.49 7.31 -5.81
CA THR A 98 12.52 6.38 -5.35
C THR A 98 11.96 5.03 -4.93
N VAL A 99 10.66 4.97 -4.63
CA VAL A 99 9.94 3.76 -4.23
C VAL A 99 8.66 3.61 -5.06
N LYS A 100 8.21 2.38 -5.24
CA LYS A 100 6.95 2.10 -5.92
C LYS A 100 5.80 2.07 -4.92
N ALA A 101 4.84 2.97 -5.07
CA ALA A 101 3.58 2.88 -4.34
C ALA A 101 2.73 1.72 -4.87
N VAL A 102 2.19 0.90 -3.97
CA VAL A 102 1.23 -0.14 -4.31
C VAL A 102 -0.19 0.40 -4.27
N LYS A 103 -1.05 -0.11 -5.13
CA LYS A 103 -2.48 0.20 -5.10
C LYS A 103 -3.15 -0.60 -3.98
N ILE A 104 -4.08 0.04 -3.27
CA ILE A 104 -4.92 -0.63 -2.28
C ILE A 104 -6.34 -0.73 -2.86
N ASP A 105 -6.88 -1.94 -2.94
CA ASP A 105 -8.16 -2.24 -3.57
C ASP A 105 -8.29 -1.66 -5.00
N GLY A 106 -7.17 -1.62 -5.73
CA GLY A 106 -7.08 -1.06 -7.08
C GLY A 106 -6.94 0.46 -7.14
N ALA A 107 -7.06 1.18 -6.03
CA ALA A 107 -6.90 2.63 -5.95
C ALA A 107 -5.44 3.04 -5.74
N GLU A 108 -5.00 4.09 -6.42
CA GLU A 108 -3.69 4.72 -6.21
C GLU A 108 -3.71 5.66 -5.01
N ALA A 109 -2.59 5.70 -4.27
CA ALA A 109 -2.38 6.67 -3.20
C ALA A 109 -2.19 8.08 -3.81
N SER A 110 -3.25 8.87 -3.83
CA SER A 110 -3.21 10.26 -4.30
C SER A 110 -4.15 11.14 -3.47
N ALA A 111 -3.86 12.43 -3.41
CA ALA A 111 -4.70 13.40 -2.71
C ALA A 111 -6.14 13.40 -3.26
N GLU A 112 -6.31 13.26 -4.58
CA GLU A 112 -7.61 13.18 -5.23
C GLU A 112 -8.38 11.93 -4.78
N ASN A 113 -7.75 10.75 -4.79
CA ASN A 113 -8.38 9.49 -4.39
C ASN A 113 -8.69 9.43 -2.89
N VAL A 114 -7.93 10.13 -2.06
CA VAL A 114 -8.25 10.32 -0.64
C VAL A 114 -9.45 11.25 -0.48
N ALA A 115 -9.48 12.38 -1.20
CA ALA A 115 -10.56 13.36 -1.08
C ALA A 115 -11.91 12.84 -1.58
N ASN A 116 -11.93 11.92 -2.55
CA ASN A 116 -13.16 11.33 -3.11
C ASN A 116 -13.50 9.95 -2.52
N ASP A 117 -12.84 9.54 -1.42
CA ASP A 117 -13.03 8.25 -0.73
C ASP A 117 -12.76 7.00 -1.59
N THR A 118 -12.07 7.12 -2.72
CA THR A 118 -11.66 5.96 -3.52
C THR A 118 -10.50 5.22 -2.85
N TYR A 119 -9.53 5.97 -2.28
CA TYR A 119 -8.45 5.42 -1.46
C TYR A 119 -8.81 5.53 0.02
N LYS A 120 -9.18 4.40 0.63
CA LYS A 120 -9.76 4.36 1.98
C LYS A 120 -8.74 4.31 3.11
N VAL A 121 -7.47 4.08 2.81
CA VAL A 121 -6.41 4.00 3.82
C VAL A 121 -5.92 5.42 4.13
N SER A 122 -6.75 6.17 4.83
CA SER A 122 -6.45 7.53 5.23
C SER A 122 -7.10 7.86 6.58
N ARG A 123 -6.52 8.82 7.27
CA ARG A 123 -7.13 9.43 8.44
C ARG A 123 -6.74 10.90 8.55
N PRO A 124 -7.58 11.75 9.15
CA PRO A 124 -7.29 13.17 9.30
C PRO A 124 -6.13 13.40 10.28
N PHE A 125 -5.36 14.45 10.03
CA PHE A 125 -4.46 15.00 11.04
C PHE A 125 -5.27 15.85 12.04
N ASN A 126 -4.86 15.79 13.29
CA ASN A 126 -5.43 16.63 14.34
C ASN A 126 -4.40 17.69 14.75
N ILE A 127 -4.84 18.93 14.89
CA ILE A 127 -4.05 20.03 15.43
C ILE A 127 -4.46 20.22 16.89
N ALA A 128 -3.48 20.21 17.79
CA ALA A 128 -3.71 20.46 19.20
C ALA A 128 -3.18 21.84 19.60
N THR A 129 -4.01 22.61 20.29
CA THR A 129 -3.63 23.90 20.85
C THR A 129 -3.98 23.95 22.34
N LYS A 130 -3.26 24.79 23.10
CA LYS A 130 -3.60 25.06 24.49
C LYS A 130 -4.65 26.18 24.55
N GLY A 131 -5.93 25.82 24.49
CA GLY A 131 -7.05 26.77 24.42
C GLY A 131 -7.25 27.32 23.02
N GLU A 132 -8.02 28.42 22.89
CA GLU A 132 -8.28 29.05 21.59
C GLU A 132 -6.99 29.63 20.99
N PRO A 133 -6.67 29.27 19.74
CA PRO A 133 -5.49 29.80 19.06
C PRO A 133 -5.63 31.31 18.79
N THR A 134 -4.58 32.07 19.08
CA THR A 134 -4.51 33.52 18.81
C THR A 134 -3.17 33.89 18.17
N GLY A 135 -3.10 35.07 17.52
CA GLY A 135 -1.90 35.57 16.88
C GLY A 135 -1.36 34.62 15.83
N LEU A 136 -0.05 34.40 15.79
CA LEU A 136 0.62 33.59 14.78
C LEU A 136 0.14 32.12 14.73
N ALA A 137 -0.27 31.54 15.86
CA ALA A 137 -0.83 30.19 15.90
C ALA A 137 -2.17 30.12 15.16
N LYS A 138 -3.01 31.14 15.33
CA LYS A 138 -4.27 31.25 14.57
C LYS A 138 -4.01 31.45 13.09
N ASP A 139 -3.11 32.37 12.75
CA ASP A 139 -2.78 32.67 11.35
C ASP A 139 -2.25 31.42 10.62
N PHE A 140 -1.45 30.59 11.29
CA PHE A 140 -0.96 29.33 10.75
C PHE A 140 -2.09 28.32 10.53
N ILE A 141 -2.99 28.17 11.51
CA ILE A 141 -4.13 27.24 11.40
C ILE A 141 -5.09 27.67 10.29
N ASP A 142 -5.31 28.97 10.13
CA ASP A 142 -6.18 29.51 9.08
C ASP A 142 -5.57 29.34 7.67
N TYR A 143 -4.23 29.18 7.58
CA TYR A 143 -3.48 29.01 6.34
C TYR A 143 -3.51 27.55 5.83
N ILE A 144 -3.52 26.56 6.72
CA ILE A 144 -3.46 25.12 6.38
C ILE A 144 -4.85 24.51 6.21
#